data_b9bcddd7309fb83bd619c920b0deb8e8
#
_entry.id   b9bcddd7309fb83bd619c920b0deb8e8
#
_cell.length_a   1.000
_cell.length_b   1.000
_cell.length_c   1.000
_cell.angle_alpha   90.00
_cell.angle_beta   90.00
_cell.angle_gamma   90.00
#
_symmetry.space_group_name_H-M   'P 1'
#
loop_
_entity.id
_entity.type
_entity.pdbx_description
1 polymer ?
#
loop_
_entity_poly.entity_id
_entity_poly.type
_entity_poly.pdbx_seq_one_letter_code
_entity_poly.pdbx_strand_id
1 'polypeptide(L)'
;MEGIEKKCREFLKPYSCLGLDTMPFIYHFQEERIYLPFTRALFALIEDGLIEAKTSVITELEILVRPREEGNELLANEYRFILESFPHLEIVEVDGRIADFAAAIRAKYKVRSPDAIQIATSILKGAQAFVTNDVSLRKVKETETIIMKEVVERTRP
;
A
#
# COMPACT_ATOMS: atom_id res chain seq x y z
N MET A 1 -2.02 -19.97 -10.56
CA MET A 1 -2.23 -18.95 -9.50
C MET A 1 -1.45 -19.28 -8.22
N GLU A 2 -1.62 -20.48 -7.70
CA GLU A 2 -0.95 -20.92 -6.47
C GLU A 2 0.59 -20.82 -6.53
N GLY A 3 1.18 -21.18 -7.66
CA GLY A 3 2.63 -21.03 -7.87
C GLY A 3 3.13 -19.59 -7.88
N ILE A 4 2.33 -18.66 -8.43
CA ILE A 4 2.65 -17.22 -8.47
C ILE A 4 2.55 -16.63 -7.07
N GLU A 5 1.49 -16.95 -6.35
CA GLU A 5 1.28 -16.49 -4.97
C GLU A 5 2.42 -16.94 -4.06
N LYS A 6 2.85 -18.21 -4.16
CA LYS A 6 4.01 -18.74 -3.43
C LYS A 6 5.28 -17.94 -3.72
N LYS A 7 5.56 -17.65 -4.99
CA LYS A 7 6.74 -16.85 -5.37
C LYS A 7 6.64 -15.41 -4.88
N CYS A 8 5.45 -14.81 -4.91
CA CYS A 8 5.23 -13.48 -4.31
C CYS A 8 5.51 -13.51 -2.81
N ARG A 9 5.03 -14.54 -2.11
CA ARG A 9 5.29 -14.73 -0.68
C ARG A 9 6.80 -14.85 -0.39
N GLU A 10 7.53 -15.63 -1.19
CA GLU A 10 9.00 -15.75 -1.06
C GLU A 10 9.71 -14.40 -1.27
N PHE A 11 9.26 -13.62 -2.25
CA PHE A 11 9.80 -12.28 -2.48
C PHE A 11 9.58 -11.34 -1.29
N LEU A 12 8.43 -11.41 -0.64
CA LEU A 12 8.05 -10.52 0.46
C LEU A 12 8.63 -10.94 1.83
N LYS A 13 8.95 -12.21 2.03
CA LYS A 13 9.45 -12.74 3.31
C LYS A 13 10.62 -11.99 3.96
N PRO A 14 11.60 -11.44 3.21
CA PRO A 14 12.70 -10.69 3.84
C PRO A 14 12.30 -9.40 4.54
N TYR A 15 11.12 -8.87 4.24
CA TYR A 15 10.64 -7.62 4.83
C TYR A 15 9.90 -7.88 6.14
N SER A 16 10.09 -6.99 7.11
CA SER A 16 9.36 -7.00 8.39
C SER A 16 8.40 -5.81 8.55
N CYS A 17 8.63 -4.73 7.80
CA CYS A 17 7.77 -3.54 7.82
C CYS A 17 7.70 -2.94 6.42
N LEU A 18 6.49 -2.78 5.91
CA LEU A 18 6.23 -2.22 4.59
C LEU A 18 5.25 -1.05 4.66
N GLY A 19 5.54 0.01 3.91
CA GLY A 19 4.57 1.06 3.61
C GLY A 19 3.72 0.65 2.41
N LEU A 20 2.43 0.91 2.47
CA LEU A 20 1.50 0.55 1.40
C LEU A 20 0.84 1.79 0.81
N ASP A 21 0.86 1.88 -0.52
CA ASP A 21 0.01 2.78 -1.28
C ASP A 21 -1.45 2.26 -1.27
N THR A 22 -2.36 3.02 -1.82
CA THR A 22 -3.79 2.66 -1.88
C THR A 22 -4.06 1.45 -2.79
N MET A 23 -3.34 1.31 -3.90
CA MET A 23 -3.66 0.30 -4.92
C MET A 23 -3.58 -1.15 -4.45
N PRO A 24 -2.65 -1.56 -3.57
CA PRO A 24 -2.70 -2.91 -3.01
C PRO A 24 -4.04 -3.27 -2.38
N PHE A 25 -4.65 -2.33 -1.64
CA PHE A 25 -5.97 -2.54 -1.03
C PHE A 25 -7.08 -2.63 -2.07
N ILE A 26 -7.10 -1.72 -3.03
CA ILE A 26 -8.12 -1.71 -4.09
C ILE A 26 -8.08 -3.01 -4.88
N TYR A 27 -6.91 -3.45 -5.32
CA TYR A 27 -6.76 -4.70 -6.07
C TYR A 27 -7.18 -5.92 -5.25
N HIS A 28 -6.90 -5.91 -3.96
CA HIS A 28 -7.30 -7.01 -3.07
C HIS A 28 -8.82 -7.07 -2.88
N PHE A 29 -9.45 -5.93 -2.58
CA PHE A 29 -10.88 -5.83 -2.35
C PHE A 29 -11.70 -6.12 -3.61
N GLN A 30 -11.21 -5.73 -4.78
CA GLN A 30 -11.86 -5.97 -6.07
C GLN A 30 -11.46 -7.31 -6.71
N GLU A 31 -10.62 -8.08 -6.04
CA GLU A 31 -10.09 -9.35 -6.55
C GLU A 31 -9.51 -9.24 -7.97
N GLU A 32 -8.71 -8.18 -8.20
CA GLU A 32 -8.10 -7.92 -9.50
C GLU A 32 -7.16 -9.07 -9.89
N ARG A 33 -7.57 -9.84 -10.89
CA ARG A 33 -6.95 -11.13 -11.27
C ARG A 33 -5.44 -11.08 -11.44
N ILE A 34 -4.93 -9.99 -12.01
CA ILE A 34 -3.50 -9.85 -12.32
C ILE A 34 -2.68 -9.74 -11.03
N TYR A 35 -3.18 -8.98 -10.06
CA TYR A 35 -2.46 -8.64 -8.84
C TYR A 35 -2.88 -9.47 -7.61
N LEU A 36 -3.98 -10.21 -7.72
CA LEU A 36 -4.53 -11.01 -6.63
C LEU A 36 -3.50 -11.96 -5.99
N PRO A 37 -2.64 -12.66 -6.76
CA PRO A 37 -1.62 -13.51 -6.15
C PRO A 37 -0.63 -12.73 -5.26
N PHE A 38 -0.26 -11.52 -5.68
CA PHE A 38 0.61 -10.65 -4.90
C PHE A 38 -0.10 -10.14 -3.64
N THR A 39 -1.31 -9.62 -3.80
CA THR A 39 -2.05 -9.02 -2.67
C THR A 39 -2.47 -10.08 -1.65
N ARG A 40 -2.82 -11.29 -2.08
CA ARG A 40 -3.08 -12.42 -1.17
C ARG A 40 -1.84 -12.76 -0.34
N ALA A 41 -0.69 -12.89 -1.00
CA ALA A 41 0.57 -13.16 -0.30
C ALA A 41 0.91 -12.04 0.70
N LEU A 42 0.78 -10.78 0.27
CA LEU A 42 1.06 -9.61 1.10
C LEU A 42 0.15 -9.56 2.34
N PHE A 43 -1.16 -9.58 2.12
CA PHE A 43 -2.12 -9.45 3.24
C PHE A 43 -2.12 -10.67 4.16
N ALA A 44 -1.84 -11.87 3.68
CA ALA A 44 -1.65 -13.03 4.53
C ALA A 44 -0.42 -12.87 5.44
N LEU A 45 0.71 -12.36 4.92
CA LEU A 45 1.91 -12.11 5.73
C LEU A 45 1.67 -11.02 6.79
N ILE A 46 0.85 -10.02 6.46
CA ILE A 46 0.47 -8.96 7.41
C ILE A 46 -0.48 -9.54 8.49
N GLU A 47 -1.51 -10.27 8.09
CA GLU A 47 -2.46 -10.89 9.00
C GLU A 47 -1.77 -11.84 9.99
N ASP A 48 -0.80 -12.62 9.51
CA ASP A 48 0.02 -13.54 10.32
C ASP A 48 1.02 -12.81 11.24
N GLY A 49 1.15 -11.47 11.12
CA GLY A 49 2.10 -10.68 11.92
C GLY A 49 3.57 -10.83 11.50
N LEU A 50 3.83 -11.38 10.33
CA LEU A 50 5.19 -11.52 9.79
C LEU A 50 5.67 -10.23 9.12
N ILE A 51 4.74 -9.38 8.69
CA ILE A 51 4.99 -8.03 8.17
C ILE A 51 4.08 -7.05 8.89
N GLU A 52 4.66 -6.00 9.45
CA GLU A 52 3.92 -4.82 9.89
C GLU A 52 3.68 -3.91 8.69
N ALA A 53 2.44 -3.48 8.48
CA ALA A 53 2.09 -2.59 7.38
C ALA A 53 1.72 -1.20 7.88
N LYS A 54 2.16 -0.19 7.14
CA LYS A 54 1.88 1.23 7.39
C LYS A 54 1.24 1.84 6.16
N THR A 55 0.13 2.53 6.35
CA THR A 55 -0.48 3.37 5.31
C THR A 55 -1.03 4.63 5.97
N SER A 56 -1.38 5.64 5.19
CA SER A 56 -1.98 6.85 5.76
C SER A 56 -3.49 6.89 5.58
N VAL A 57 -4.14 7.83 6.25
CA VAL A 57 -5.57 8.13 6.08
C VAL A 57 -5.94 8.50 4.63
N ILE A 58 -4.96 8.83 3.79
CA ILE A 58 -5.17 9.02 2.35
C ILE A 58 -5.69 7.74 1.70
N THR A 59 -5.22 6.57 2.12
CA THR A 59 -5.74 5.28 1.66
C THR A 59 -7.21 5.13 1.99
N GLU A 60 -7.61 5.45 3.22
CA GLU A 60 -9.02 5.44 3.61
C GLU A 60 -9.86 6.38 2.75
N LEU A 61 -9.39 7.62 2.56
CA LEU A 61 -10.04 8.59 1.71
C LEU A 61 -10.26 8.03 0.29
N GLU A 62 -9.20 7.57 -0.34
CA GLU A 62 -9.22 7.12 -1.74
C GLU A 62 -10.10 5.87 -1.94
N ILE A 63 -10.11 4.95 -0.98
CA ILE A 63 -10.96 3.75 -1.02
C ILE A 63 -12.44 4.11 -0.87
N LEU A 64 -12.77 5.10 -0.06
CA LEU A 64 -14.15 5.49 0.21
C LEU A 64 -14.78 6.35 -0.88
N VAL A 65 -14.00 6.97 -1.78
CA VAL A 65 -14.52 7.85 -2.83
C VAL A 65 -15.58 7.16 -3.67
N ARG A 66 -15.27 6.01 -4.26
CA ARG A 66 -16.18 5.32 -5.18
C ARG A 66 -17.49 4.86 -4.53
N PRO A 67 -17.48 4.17 -3.38
CA PRO A 67 -18.72 3.84 -2.68
C PRO A 67 -19.57 5.07 -2.35
N ARG A 68 -18.95 6.18 -1.97
CA ARG A 68 -19.65 7.45 -1.68
C ARG A 68 -20.27 8.06 -2.93
N GLU A 69 -19.56 8.08 -4.06
CA GLU A 69 -20.09 8.55 -5.35
C GLU A 69 -21.30 7.73 -5.80
N GLU A 70 -21.28 6.43 -5.55
CA GLU A 70 -22.36 5.50 -5.88
C GLU A 70 -23.51 5.52 -4.86
N GLY A 71 -23.39 6.29 -3.78
CA GLY A 71 -24.37 6.30 -2.68
C GLY A 71 -24.44 4.99 -1.91
N ASN A 72 -23.41 4.15 -1.99
CA ASN A 72 -23.36 2.86 -1.31
C ASN A 72 -22.71 2.99 0.07
N GLU A 73 -23.48 3.48 1.03
CA GLU A 73 -23.00 3.69 2.41
C GLU A 73 -22.66 2.38 3.11
N LEU A 74 -23.37 1.29 2.79
CA LEU A 74 -23.08 -0.03 3.37
C LEU A 74 -21.68 -0.50 2.97
N LEU A 75 -21.33 -0.38 1.69
CA LEU A 75 -20.01 -0.75 1.20
C LEU A 75 -18.91 0.16 1.77
N ALA A 76 -19.18 1.47 1.87
CA ALA A 76 -18.24 2.41 2.47
C ALA A 76 -17.92 2.03 3.93
N ASN A 77 -18.94 1.71 4.72
CA ASN A 77 -18.78 1.29 6.12
C ASN A 77 -18.05 -0.05 6.23
N GLU A 78 -18.32 -0.99 5.32
CA GLU A 78 -17.62 -2.27 5.27
C GLU A 78 -16.12 -2.10 4.98
N TYR A 79 -15.76 -1.29 4.00
CA TYR A 79 -14.35 -1.00 3.68
C TYR A 79 -13.63 -0.32 4.85
N ARG A 80 -14.27 0.66 5.48
CA ARG A 80 -13.71 1.32 6.67
C ARG A 80 -13.47 0.32 7.79
N PHE A 81 -14.45 -0.53 8.08
CA PHE A 81 -14.34 -1.53 9.13
C PHE A 81 -13.18 -2.49 8.87
N ILE A 82 -13.04 -2.99 7.64
CA ILE A 82 -11.95 -3.88 7.25
C ILE A 82 -10.60 -3.20 7.46
N LEU A 83 -10.44 -1.96 7.00
CA LEU A 83 -9.20 -1.21 7.13
C LEU A 83 -8.81 -0.97 8.59
N GLU A 84 -9.77 -0.50 9.41
CA GLU A 84 -9.52 -0.12 10.80
C GLU A 84 -9.30 -1.35 11.71
N SER A 85 -9.84 -2.51 11.34
CA SER A 85 -9.74 -3.74 12.13
C SER A 85 -8.68 -4.72 11.61
N PHE A 86 -8.01 -4.42 10.50
CA PHE A 86 -7.03 -5.35 9.92
C PHE A 86 -5.81 -5.48 10.85
N PRO A 87 -5.46 -6.72 11.27
CA PRO A 87 -4.36 -6.90 12.21
C PRO A 87 -3.01 -6.50 11.59
N HIS A 88 -2.13 -5.92 12.41
CA HIS A 88 -0.78 -5.49 12.03
C HIS A 88 -0.73 -4.45 10.90
N LEU A 89 -1.84 -3.76 10.65
CA LEU A 89 -1.94 -2.61 9.76
C LEU A 89 -2.18 -1.35 10.59
N GLU A 90 -1.28 -0.39 10.50
CA GLU A 90 -1.46 0.94 11.08
C GLU A 90 -1.89 1.93 10.00
N ILE A 91 -3.05 2.57 10.21
CA ILE A 91 -3.52 3.70 9.41
C ILE A 91 -3.08 4.97 10.12
N VAL A 92 -2.10 5.65 9.55
CA VAL A 92 -1.42 6.78 10.17
C VAL A 92 -2.12 8.08 9.83
N GLU A 93 -2.42 8.88 10.84
CA GLU A 93 -2.92 10.23 10.62
C GLU A 93 -1.83 11.14 10.05
N VAL A 94 -2.22 12.03 9.15
CA VAL A 94 -1.29 12.99 8.55
C VAL A 94 -1.12 14.18 9.50
N ASP A 95 -0.02 14.18 10.24
CA ASP A 95 0.37 15.25 11.13
C ASP A 95 1.29 16.28 10.44
N GLY A 96 1.70 17.32 11.18
CA GLY A 96 2.58 18.36 10.67
C GLY A 96 3.95 17.85 10.24
N ARG A 97 4.48 16.84 10.91
CA ARG A 97 5.79 16.25 10.57
C ARG A 97 5.73 15.50 9.24
N ILE A 98 4.67 14.73 9.02
CA ILE A 98 4.43 14.06 7.74
C ILE A 98 4.21 15.08 6.62
N ALA A 99 3.41 16.11 6.87
CA ALA A 99 3.16 17.17 5.90
C ALA A 99 4.44 17.89 5.48
N ASP A 100 5.31 18.23 6.42
CA ASP A 100 6.59 18.90 6.15
C ASP A 100 7.51 18.00 5.30
N PHE A 101 7.66 16.74 5.66
CA PHE A 101 8.48 15.81 4.90
C PHE A 101 7.89 15.51 3.52
N ALA A 102 6.57 15.38 3.41
CA ALA A 102 5.88 15.24 2.11
C ALA A 102 6.12 16.46 1.22
N ALA A 103 6.11 17.67 1.78
CA ALA A 103 6.44 18.89 1.04
C ALA A 103 7.87 18.84 0.48
N ALA A 104 8.85 18.38 1.25
CA ALA A 104 10.22 18.21 0.80
C ALA A 104 10.34 17.19 -0.35
N ILE A 105 9.67 16.05 -0.23
CA ILE A 105 9.62 15.01 -1.28
C ILE A 105 8.99 15.58 -2.55
N ARG A 106 7.86 16.26 -2.42
CA ARG A 106 7.17 16.86 -3.55
C ARG A 106 8.01 17.94 -4.25
N ALA A 107 8.66 18.79 -3.49
CA ALA A 107 9.53 19.83 -4.04
C ALA A 107 10.69 19.25 -4.85
N LYS A 108 11.30 18.17 -4.34
CA LYS A 108 12.44 17.51 -4.97
C LYS A 108 12.08 16.69 -6.21
N TYR A 109 10.99 15.92 -6.14
CA TYR A 109 10.65 14.92 -7.16
C TYR A 109 9.42 15.27 -7.99
N LYS A 110 8.69 16.32 -7.63
CA LYS A 110 7.47 16.77 -8.32
C LYS A 110 6.38 15.68 -8.40
N VAL A 111 6.29 14.85 -7.37
CA VAL A 111 5.21 13.88 -7.21
C VAL A 111 3.94 14.59 -6.72
N ARG A 112 2.78 13.95 -6.91
CA ARG A 112 1.50 14.49 -6.44
C ARG A 112 1.45 14.47 -4.90
N SER A 113 0.64 15.36 -4.33
CA SER A 113 0.51 15.46 -2.86
C SER A 113 0.10 14.16 -2.18
N PRO A 114 -0.90 13.40 -2.67
CA PRO A 114 -1.25 12.12 -2.05
C PRO A 114 -0.09 11.13 -2.04
N ASP A 115 0.65 11.03 -3.13
CA ASP A 115 1.80 10.12 -3.24
C ASP A 115 2.93 10.53 -2.31
N ALA A 116 3.21 11.83 -2.21
CA ALA A 116 4.21 12.36 -1.29
C ALA A 116 3.85 12.07 0.17
N ILE A 117 2.58 12.20 0.54
CA ILE A 117 2.09 11.89 1.89
C ILE A 117 2.24 10.38 2.19
N GLN A 118 1.87 9.51 1.27
CA GLN A 118 2.02 8.07 1.44
C GLN A 118 3.48 7.67 1.62
N ILE A 119 4.37 8.20 0.81
CA ILE A 119 5.82 7.92 0.90
C ILE A 119 6.41 8.48 2.19
N ALA A 120 6.08 9.71 2.55
CA ALA A 120 6.54 10.33 3.80
C ALA A 120 6.09 9.52 5.03
N THR A 121 4.84 9.08 5.04
CA THR A 121 4.28 8.22 6.09
C THR A 121 5.08 6.92 6.21
N SER A 122 5.31 6.26 5.09
CA SER A 122 6.07 5.02 5.00
C SER A 122 7.48 5.17 5.63
N ILE A 123 8.20 6.20 5.22
CA ILE A 123 9.56 6.46 5.69
C ILE A 123 9.58 6.80 7.18
N LEU A 124 8.74 7.73 7.62
CA LEU A 124 8.70 8.20 9.01
C LEU A 124 8.24 7.13 9.99
N LYS A 125 7.48 6.14 9.52
CA LYS A 125 7.05 4.98 10.32
C LYS A 125 8.04 3.80 10.25
N GLY A 126 9.19 3.99 9.63
CA GLY A 126 10.27 3.00 9.63
C GLY A 126 10.06 1.82 8.68
N ALA A 127 9.22 1.97 7.65
CA ALA A 127 9.06 0.94 6.64
C ALA A 127 10.35 0.75 5.82
N GLN A 128 10.67 -0.49 5.52
CA GLN A 128 11.86 -0.86 4.74
C GLN A 128 11.68 -0.56 3.25
N ALA A 129 10.44 -0.62 2.76
CA ALA A 129 10.09 -0.34 1.38
C ALA A 129 8.65 0.17 1.28
N PHE A 130 8.34 0.78 0.14
CA PHE A 130 7.01 1.29 -0.18
C PHE A 130 6.43 0.49 -1.35
N VAL A 131 5.26 -0.11 -1.13
CA VAL A 131 4.56 -0.95 -2.11
C VAL A 131 3.56 -0.11 -2.89
N THR A 132 3.75 -0.03 -4.19
CA THR A 132 2.89 0.72 -5.12
C THR A 132 2.81 0.01 -6.47
N ASN A 133 1.98 0.50 -7.37
CA ASN A 133 2.00 0.10 -8.77
C ASN A 133 2.33 1.25 -9.72
N ASP A 134 2.67 2.41 -9.18
CA ASP A 134 3.12 3.58 -9.94
C ASP A 134 4.64 3.56 -10.10
N VAL A 135 5.10 3.16 -11.28
CA VAL A 135 6.54 3.06 -11.62
C VAL A 135 7.24 4.41 -11.46
N SER A 136 6.54 5.53 -11.68
CA SER A 136 7.13 6.88 -11.57
C SER A 136 7.62 7.21 -10.15
N LEU A 137 7.06 6.56 -9.12
CA LEU A 137 7.45 6.79 -7.73
C LEU A 137 8.82 6.20 -7.38
N ARG A 138 9.38 5.34 -8.23
CA ARG A 138 10.75 4.80 -8.06
C ARG A 138 11.82 5.89 -8.04
N LYS A 139 11.53 7.05 -8.62
CA LYS A 139 12.45 8.21 -8.60
C LYS A 139 12.74 8.74 -7.20
N VAL A 140 11.87 8.47 -6.23
CA VAL A 140 12.06 8.89 -4.83
C VAL A 140 13.09 7.97 -4.17
N LYS A 141 14.31 8.48 -3.99
CA LYS A 141 15.46 7.68 -3.54
C LYS A 141 15.58 7.50 -2.03
N GLU A 142 14.78 8.21 -1.25
CA GLU A 142 14.71 8.10 0.21
C GLU A 142 14.07 6.78 0.68
N THR A 143 13.43 6.04 -0.22
CA THR A 143 12.86 4.72 0.07
C THR A 143 13.11 3.73 -1.06
N GLU A 144 13.16 2.44 -0.73
CA GLU A 144 13.02 1.37 -1.71
C GLU A 144 11.55 1.30 -2.17
N THR A 145 11.32 1.12 -3.46
CA THR A 145 9.98 1.00 -4.02
C THR A 145 9.76 -0.39 -4.60
N ILE A 146 8.72 -1.06 -4.13
CA ILE A 146 8.28 -2.36 -4.67
C ILE A 146 7.13 -2.10 -5.62
N ILE A 147 7.34 -2.37 -6.92
CA ILE A 147 6.32 -2.24 -7.95
C ILE A 147 5.61 -3.59 -8.12
N MET A 148 4.34 -3.67 -7.76
CA MET A 148 3.57 -4.92 -7.80
C MET A 148 3.60 -5.60 -9.16
N LYS A 149 3.42 -4.82 -10.23
CA LYS A 149 3.46 -5.32 -11.61
C LYS A 149 4.75 -6.07 -11.90
N GLU A 150 5.88 -5.51 -11.52
CA GLU A 150 7.19 -6.13 -11.78
C GLU A 150 7.38 -7.43 -11.00
N VAL A 151 6.93 -7.48 -9.76
CA VAL A 151 7.00 -8.70 -8.96
C VAL A 151 6.15 -9.80 -9.59
N VAL A 152 4.92 -9.47 -9.98
CA VAL A 152 4.01 -10.44 -10.63
C VAL A 152 4.58 -10.93 -11.97
N GLU A 153 5.13 -10.03 -12.79
CA GLU A 153 5.74 -10.39 -14.07
C GLU A 153 6.95 -11.34 -13.92
N ARG A 154 7.81 -11.09 -12.93
CA ARG A 154 8.96 -11.95 -12.63
C ARG A 154 8.58 -13.32 -12.09
N THR A 155 7.40 -13.45 -11.49
CA THR A 155 6.93 -14.70 -10.89
C THR A 155 6.13 -15.58 -11.85
N ARG A 156 5.70 -15.03 -12.98
CA ARG A 156 5.03 -15.80 -14.03
C ARG A 156 5.99 -16.81 -14.67
N PRO A 157 5.48 -17.99 -15.05
CA PRO A 157 6.26 -18.98 -15.75
C PRO A 157 6.67 -18.51 -17.16
#